data_1df401f587dcd3ad484fb9549579db28
#
_entry.id   1df401f587dcd3ad484fb9549579db28
#
_cell.length_a   1.000
_cell.length_b   1.000
_cell.length_c   1.000
_cell.angle_alpha   90.00
_cell.angle_beta   90.00
_cell.angle_gamma   90.00
#
_symmetry.space_group_name_H-M   'P 1'
#
loop_
_entity.id
_entity.type
_entity.pdbx_description
1 polymer ?
#
loop_
_entity_poly.entity_id
_entity_poly.type
_entity_poly.pdbx_seq_one_letter_code
_entity_poly.pdbx_strand_id
1 'polypeptide(L)'
;MTRRLRFGVAALATAVAAAVGCASATVRRLDDAAAPPHRAGILQIAWRTTLHDHGLFEPAPEECASAVLAEGRLVLGSRAAAVVGVAPATGHLDWVTSVSGGVDSEARFDAARGQVYLGADDGSFYAVDPGNGKIRWTYRGKGAIERPAEIGSDLVYVGSAADRVVALEPGTGKWRWQYERDMPEGFTIHGYAGPRLRGAQLLVGFADGYFVSLAAASGEVTWAKSLAAASDQFVDVDSTAAFGEDTTYVASYSGGLYALDPRDGSVRWRLGIEGVGDVTADAGRLYFVAPRYGLHAAHPDGHVVWRQGLSEAGDLTHPMVVGNYLIFSGSRAGLFVVDRATGELLEIFNPGQGVCAPATWDPATHRLYVLSNSGSFYALNLI
;
A
#
# COMPACT_ATOMS: atom_id res chain seq x y z
N MET A 1 -63.25 56.37 -54.59
CA MET A 1 -63.55 56.56 -53.13
C MET A 1 -63.12 55.33 -52.38
N THR A 2 -61.90 55.30 -51.87
CA THR A 2 -61.43 54.18 -51.12
C THR A 2 -60.44 54.72 -50.08
N ARG A 3 -60.83 54.69 -48.80
CA ARG A 3 -60.05 55.03 -47.63
C ARG A 3 -59.06 53.91 -47.30
N ARG A 4 -57.77 54.21 -47.26
CA ARG A 4 -56.75 53.31 -46.79
C ARG A 4 -56.63 53.43 -45.24
N LEU A 5 -56.91 52.36 -44.53
CA LEU A 5 -56.56 52.21 -43.14
C LEU A 5 -55.09 51.74 -43.04
N ARG A 6 -54.27 52.45 -42.30
CA ARG A 6 -52.91 52.04 -41.89
C ARG A 6 -53.04 51.34 -40.57
N PHE A 7 -52.71 50.07 -40.55
CA PHE A 7 -52.43 49.35 -39.28
C PHE A 7 -50.95 49.43 -38.98
N GLY A 8 -50.62 50.03 -37.81
CA GLY A 8 -49.28 50.00 -37.24
C GLY A 8 -49.03 48.64 -36.53
N VAL A 9 -47.98 47.99 -36.90
CA VAL A 9 -47.53 46.78 -36.24
C VAL A 9 -46.55 47.21 -35.15
N ALA A 10 -46.96 47.08 -33.90
CA ALA A 10 -46.06 47.19 -32.74
C ALA A 10 -45.31 45.85 -32.62
N ALA A 11 -43.98 45.89 -32.81
CA ALA A 11 -43.11 44.75 -32.55
C ALA A 11 -42.86 44.65 -31.06
N LEU A 12 -43.41 43.65 -30.41
CA LEU A 12 -43.07 43.25 -29.04
C LEU A 12 -41.77 42.45 -29.10
N ALA A 13 -40.66 43.01 -28.67
CA ALA A 13 -39.42 42.31 -28.47
C ALA A 13 -39.47 41.59 -27.10
N THR A 14 -39.73 40.28 -27.12
CA THR A 14 -39.60 39.41 -25.94
C THR A 14 -38.14 39.04 -25.77
N ALA A 15 -37.48 39.66 -24.79
CA ALA A 15 -36.15 39.25 -24.34
C ALA A 15 -36.26 37.94 -23.55
N VAL A 16 -35.83 36.83 -24.15
CA VAL A 16 -35.61 35.57 -23.43
C VAL A 16 -34.30 35.69 -22.73
N ALA A 17 -34.34 35.95 -21.41
CA ALA A 17 -33.17 35.79 -20.53
C ALA A 17 -32.90 34.29 -20.36
N ALA A 18 -31.91 33.79 -21.06
CA ALA A 18 -31.36 32.46 -20.77
C ALA A 18 -30.64 32.53 -19.43
N ALA A 19 -31.29 32.08 -18.36
CA ALA A 19 -30.62 31.79 -17.09
C ALA A 19 -29.69 30.59 -17.31
N VAL A 20 -28.41 30.86 -17.52
CA VAL A 20 -27.38 29.88 -17.40
C VAL A 20 -27.27 29.55 -15.91
N GLY A 21 -28.05 28.57 -15.47
CA GLY A 21 -27.85 27.96 -14.17
C GLY A 21 -26.50 27.28 -14.16
N CYS A 22 -25.49 27.93 -13.54
CA CYS A 22 -24.36 27.22 -13.02
C CYS A 22 -24.91 26.21 -12.02
N ALA A 23 -25.10 24.96 -12.45
CA ALA A 23 -25.20 23.86 -11.53
C ALA A 23 -23.85 23.81 -10.80
N SER A 24 -23.77 24.51 -9.67
CA SER A 24 -22.75 24.22 -8.67
C SER A 24 -22.94 22.75 -8.32
N ALA A 25 -22.10 21.89 -8.85
CA ALA A 25 -21.94 20.55 -8.34
C ALA A 25 -21.68 20.74 -6.84
N THR A 26 -22.70 20.47 -6.06
CA THR A 26 -22.58 20.36 -4.61
C THR A 26 -21.66 19.16 -4.43
N VAL A 27 -20.37 19.42 -4.31
CA VAL A 27 -19.44 18.47 -3.72
C VAL A 27 -20.07 18.17 -2.37
N ARG A 28 -20.73 17.03 -2.26
CA ARG A 28 -21.17 16.54 -0.94
C ARG A 28 -19.90 16.45 -0.13
N ARG A 29 -19.72 17.36 0.77
CA ARG A 29 -18.69 17.26 1.79
C ARG A 29 -18.95 15.95 2.53
N LEU A 30 -17.89 15.30 2.97
CA LEU A 30 -17.87 14.12 3.87
C LEU A 30 -18.59 14.40 5.24
N ASP A 31 -19.32 15.48 5.35
CA ASP A 31 -19.93 16.02 6.56
C ASP A 31 -21.25 15.35 6.98
N ASP A 32 -21.79 14.42 6.20
CA ASP A 32 -23.07 13.77 6.52
C ASP A 32 -22.97 12.41 7.26
N ALA A 33 -21.76 11.88 7.43
CA ALA A 33 -21.48 10.98 8.53
C ALA A 33 -20.97 11.87 9.67
N ALA A 34 -21.58 11.79 10.85
CA ALA A 34 -21.21 12.60 12.02
C ALA A 34 -19.71 12.79 12.06
N ALA A 35 -19.25 14.03 11.81
CA ALA A 35 -17.82 14.33 11.73
C ALA A 35 -17.16 13.78 12.99
N PRO A 36 -16.15 12.92 12.87
CA PRO A 36 -15.45 12.42 14.05
C PRO A 36 -14.99 13.65 14.84
N PRO A 37 -15.03 13.59 16.17
CA PRO A 37 -14.54 14.69 16.99
C PRO A 37 -13.07 14.89 16.62
N HIS A 38 -12.81 15.94 15.83
CA HIS A 38 -11.45 16.33 15.45
C HIS A 38 -10.69 16.66 16.75
N ARG A 39 -9.97 15.71 17.29
CA ARG A 39 -8.85 16.01 18.18
C ARG A 39 -7.76 16.58 17.28
N ALA A 40 -7.97 17.85 16.90
CA ALA A 40 -7.04 18.58 16.07
C ALA A 40 -5.67 18.57 16.74
N GLY A 41 -4.68 17.98 16.08
CA GLY A 41 -3.30 18.13 16.46
C GLY A 41 -2.56 16.89 16.90
N ILE A 42 -3.05 15.66 16.64
CA ILE A 42 -2.27 14.42 16.83
C ILE A 42 -1.11 14.38 15.82
N LEU A 43 -1.36 14.83 14.58
CA LEU A 43 -0.36 14.91 13.51
C LEU A 43 -0.01 16.37 13.22
N GLN A 44 1.28 16.71 13.30
CA GLN A 44 1.78 18.04 12.97
C GLN A 44 2.87 17.96 11.91
N ILE A 45 2.73 18.73 10.82
CA ILE A 45 3.74 18.79 9.76
C ILE A 45 5.04 19.38 10.33
N ALA A 46 6.10 18.57 10.35
CA ALA A 46 7.44 19.04 10.69
C ALA A 46 8.13 19.66 9.47
N TRP A 47 8.00 19.02 8.32
CA TRP A 47 8.47 19.53 7.03
C TRP A 47 7.71 18.86 5.87
N ARG A 48 7.80 19.50 4.70
CA ARG A 48 7.33 18.98 3.41
C ARG A 48 8.41 19.22 2.37
N THR A 49 8.65 18.24 1.51
CA THR A 49 9.49 18.38 0.31
C THR A 49 8.78 17.79 -0.90
N THR A 50 9.10 18.23 -2.10
CA THR A 50 8.60 17.66 -3.34
C THR A 50 9.71 16.82 -3.96
N LEU A 51 9.42 15.57 -4.32
CA LEU A 51 10.43 14.69 -4.90
C LEU A 51 10.77 15.07 -6.33
N HIS A 52 9.79 15.57 -7.09
CA HIS A 52 9.95 15.99 -8.48
C HIS A 52 9.15 17.27 -8.74
N ASP A 53 9.75 18.19 -9.49
CA ASP A 53 9.02 19.30 -10.09
C ASP A 53 8.46 18.86 -11.44
N HIS A 54 7.12 18.74 -11.52
CA HIS A 54 6.46 18.51 -12.79
C HIS A 54 6.16 19.84 -13.47
N GLY A 55 6.46 19.92 -14.78
CA GLY A 55 6.03 21.05 -15.60
C GLY A 55 4.50 21.15 -15.65
N LEU A 56 3.96 22.35 -15.84
CA LEU A 56 2.51 22.65 -15.84
C LEU A 56 1.67 21.76 -16.79
N PHE A 57 2.30 21.05 -17.72
CA PHE A 57 1.64 20.21 -18.74
C PHE A 57 2.14 18.75 -18.72
N GLU A 58 2.96 18.37 -17.76
CA GLU A 58 3.41 17.00 -17.60
C GLU A 58 2.48 16.26 -16.62
N PRO A 59 1.90 15.11 -17.01
CA PRO A 59 1.14 14.31 -16.07
C PRO A 59 2.08 13.81 -14.97
N ALA A 60 1.80 14.19 -13.73
CA ALA A 60 2.50 13.62 -12.60
C ALA A 60 2.11 12.15 -12.46
N PRO A 61 3.04 11.20 -12.37
CA PRO A 61 2.72 9.84 -12.01
C PRO A 61 2.17 9.79 -10.58
N GLU A 62 1.26 8.89 -10.32
CA GLU A 62 0.78 8.63 -8.96
C GLU A 62 1.88 7.91 -8.18
N GLU A 63 2.42 8.53 -7.14
CA GLU A 63 3.52 8.02 -6.35
C GLU A 63 3.01 7.10 -5.23
N CYS A 64 3.47 5.84 -5.21
CA CYS A 64 3.04 4.83 -4.24
C CYS A 64 4.19 4.15 -3.47
N ALA A 65 5.38 4.72 -3.48
CA ALA A 65 6.53 4.16 -2.77
C ALA A 65 6.50 4.46 -1.27
N SER A 66 6.96 3.52 -0.45
CA SER A 66 7.25 3.73 0.97
C SER A 66 8.72 3.94 1.22
N ALA A 67 9.04 4.86 2.12
CA ALA A 67 10.41 5.07 2.57
C ALA A 67 10.86 4.00 3.57
N VAL A 68 12.17 3.84 3.71
CA VAL A 68 12.79 3.16 4.84
C VAL A 68 13.84 4.05 5.49
N LEU A 69 13.91 4.03 6.82
CA LEU A 69 14.98 4.70 7.55
C LEU A 69 16.23 3.80 7.58
N ALA A 70 17.30 4.24 6.94
CA ALA A 70 18.54 3.50 6.77
C ALA A 70 19.74 4.41 7.05
N GLU A 71 20.56 4.09 8.03
CA GLU A 71 21.79 4.83 8.38
C GLU A 71 21.61 6.35 8.48
N GLY A 72 20.49 6.78 9.11
CA GLY A 72 20.19 8.20 9.30
C GLY A 72 19.66 8.92 8.07
N ARG A 73 19.21 8.19 7.04
CA ARG A 73 18.52 8.70 5.85
C ARG A 73 17.22 7.97 5.60
N LEU A 74 16.29 8.69 5.01
CA LEU A 74 15.09 8.09 4.40
C LEU A 74 15.43 7.76 2.95
N VAL A 75 15.26 6.50 2.58
CA VAL A 75 15.47 6.03 1.20
C VAL A 75 14.14 5.55 0.66
N LEU A 76 13.74 6.03 -0.51
CA LEU A 76 12.49 5.65 -1.16
C LEU A 76 12.64 5.68 -2.68
N GLY A 77 11.72 4.98 -3.33
CA GLY A 77 11.58 5.01 -4.78
C GLY A 77 10.69 6.14 -5.27
N SER A 78 10.63 6.29 -6.57
CA SER A 78 9.68 7.15 -7.29
C SER A 78 9.34 6.56 -8.64
N ARG A 79 8.11 6.73 -9.08
CA ARG A 79 7.65 6.38 -10.44
C ARG A 79 8.36 7.16 -11.55
N ALA A 80 9.01 8.26 -11.22
CA ALA A 80 9.87 8.98 -12.16
C ALA A 80 11.20 8.25 -12.44
N ALA A 81 11.26 6.94 -12.22
CA ALA A 81 12.44 6.09 -12.42
C ALA A 81 13.67 6.60 -11.63
N ALA A 82 13.45 6.87 -10.36
CA ALA A 82 14.48 7.32 -9.45
C ALA A 82 14.41 6.64 -8.08
N VAL A 83 15.55 6.59 -7.39
CA VAL A 83 15.66 6.32 -5.97
C VAL A 83 16.26 7.55 -5.32
N VAL A 84 15.71 7.98 -4.20
CA VAL A 84 16.12 9.22 -3.53
C VAL A 84 16.51 8.98 -2.09
N GLY A 85 17.47 9.74 -1.61
CA GLY A 85 17.87 9.80 -0.20
C GLY A 85 17.53 11.16 0.38
N VAL A 86 16.80 11.18 1.49
CA VAL A 86 16.26 12.37 2.13
C VAL A 86 16.76 12.46 3.56
N ALA A 87 17.20 13.65 3.99
CA ALA A 87 17.56 13.93 5.38
C ALA A 87 16.30 13.95 6.28
N PRO A 88 16.15 13.04 7.29
CA PRO A 88 14.93 12.92 8.09
C PRO A 88 14.60 14.17 8.91
N ALA A 89 15.61 14.96 9.26
CA ALA A 89 15.44 16.15 10.08
C ALA A 89 14.81 17.33 9.31
N THR A 90 15.13 17.47 8.03
CA THR A 90 14.85 18.69 7.24
C THR A 90 14.07 18.44 5.95
N GLY A 91 13.98 17.19 5.48
CA GLY A 91 13.40 16.88 4.18
C GLY A 91 14.33 17.24 2.99
N HIS A 92 15.59 17.58 3.23
CA HIS A 92 16.55 17.87 2.16
C HIS A 92 16.85 16.61 1.34
N LEU A 93 16.84 16.75 0.01
CA LEU A 93 17.27 15.70 -0.90
C LEU A 93 18.81 15.64 -0.92
N ASP A 94 19.37 14.62 -0.27
CA ASP A 94 20.82 14.45 -0.20
C ASP A 94 21.40 13.89 -1.51
N TRP A 95 20.67 12.98 -2.15
CA TRP A 95 21.05 12.38 -3.43
C TRP A 95 19.83 11.85 -4.20
N VAL A 96 19.98 11.76 -5.52
CA VAL A 96 19.02 11.16 -6.45
C VAL A 96 19.78 10.21 -7.38
N THR A 97 19.28 9.00 -7.56
CA THR A 97 19.85 7.98 -8.45
C THR A 97 18.82 7.56 -9.48
N SER A 98 19.11 7.77 -10.76
CA SER A 98 18.24 7.30 -11.84
C SER A 98 18.35 5.80 -12.01
N VAL A 99 17.20 5.16 -12.26
CA VAL A 99 17.04 3.71 -12.50
C VAL A 99 16.28 3.47 -13.79
N SER A 100 16.03 2.20 -14.18
CA SER A 100 15.43 1.89 -15.48
C SER A 100 13.89 1.92 -15.49
N GLY A 101 13.25 1.62 -14.37
CA GLY A 101 11.80 1.57 -14.24
C GLY A 101 11.29 2.41 -13.07
N GLY A 102 10.00 2.66 -13.03
CA GLY A 102 9.33 3.29 -11.89
C GLY A 102 9.48 2.44 -10.63
N VAL A 103 9.75 3.07 -9.48
CA VAL A 103 10.00 2.37 -8.22
C VAL A 103 8.88 2.68 -7.24
N ASP A 104 7.94 1.74 -7.11
CA ASP A 104 6.76 1.85 -6.22
C ASP A 104 6.84 0.93 -5.01
N SER A 105 7.87 0.09 -4.94
CA SER A 105 7.97 -0.87 -3.85
C SER A 105 8.20 -0.21 -2.50
N GLU A 106 7.77 -0.89 -1.43
CA GLU A 106 8.27 -0.59 -0.10
C GLU A 106 9.76 -0.89 -0.03
N ALA A 107 10.56 0.13 0.29
CA ALA A 107 12.00 -0.05 0.50
C ALA A 107 12.27 -0.91 1.75
N ARG A 108 13.29 -1.78 1.70
CA ARG A 108 13.74 -2.61 2.83
C ARG A 108 15.20 -2.40 3.14
N PHE A 109 15.52 -2.11 4.38
CA PHE A 109 16.89 -1.92 4.84
C PHE A 109 17.49 -3.20 5.42
N ASP A 110 18.58 -3.66 4.84
CA ASP A 110 19.43 -4.73 5.36
C ASP A 110 20.54 -4.12 6.22
N ALA A 111 20.28 -4.04 7.50
CA ALA A 111 21.21 -3.45 8.46
C ALA A 111 22.52 -4.25 8.58
N ALA A 112 22.47 -5.58 8.36
CA ALA A 112 23.66 -6.43 8.42
C ALA A 112 24.67 -6.13 7.30
N ARG A 113 24.15 -5.61 6.16
CA ARG A 113 24.97 -5.33 4.97
C ARG A 113 25.02 -3.84 4.61
N GLY A 114 24.29 -2.99 5.34
CA GLY A 114 24.23 -1.55 5.12
C GLY A 114 23.72 -1.22 3.71
N GLN A 115 22.63 -1.83 3.26
CA GLN A 115 22.06 -1.59 1.93
C GLN A 115 20.53 -1.62 1.94
N VAL A 116 19.93 -0.88 1.02
CA VAL A 116 18.48 -0.80 0.85
C VAL A 116 18.09 -1.54 -0.41
N TYR A 117 17.04 -2.34 -0.32
CA TYR A 117 16.43 -3.04 -1.43
C TYR A 117 15.17 -2.35 -1.91
N LEU A 118 15.03 -2.25 -3.24
CA LEU A 118 13.85 -1.69 -3.90
C LEU A 118 13.57 -2.45 -5.20
N GLY A 119 12.29 -2.69 -5.47
CA GLY A 119 11.81 -3.26 -6.72
C GLY A 119 11.23 -2.19 -7.65
N ALA A 120 11.21 -2.47 -8.94
CA ALA A 120 10.67 -1.58 -9.97
C ALA A 120 9.63 -2.29 -10.85
N ASP A 121 8.83 -1.50 -11.56
CA ASP A 121 7.76 -1.94 -12.46
C ASP A 121 8.27 -2.71 -13.70
N ASP A 122 9.52 -2.46 -14.11
CA ASP A 122 10.19 -3.16 -15.21
C ASP A 122 10.77 -4.53 -14.82
N GLY A 123 10.55 -4.98 -13.56
CA GLY A 123 11.09 -6.22 -13.01
C GLY A 123 12.53 -6.13 -12.52
N SER A 124 13.10 -4.93 -12.49
CA SER A 124 14.41 -4.70 -11.88
C SER A 124 14.31 -4.67 -10.35
N PHE A 125 15.33 -5.21 -9.69
CA PHE A 125 15.48 -5.18 -8.25
C PHE A 125 16.87 -4.68 -7.90
N TYR A 126 16.94 -3.66 -7.07
CA TYR A 126 18.15 -2.91 -6.78
C TYR A 126 18.60 -3.09 -5.33
N ALA A 127 19.91 -3.20 -5.13
CA ALA A 127 20.53 -2.95 -3.84
C ALA A 127 21.28 -1.62 -3.91
N VAL A 128 20.92 -0.70 -3.04
CA VAL A 128 21.42 0.67 -3.05
C VAL A 128 22.12 0.99 -1.74
N ASP A 129 23.24 1.70 -1.83
CA ASP A 129 23.94 2.26 -0.67
C ASP A 129 23.14 3.44 -0.11
N PRO A 130 22.65 3.39 1.15
CA PRO A 130 21.82 4.46 1.70
C PRO A 130 22.58 5.78 1.88
N GLY A 131 23.89 5.72 2.05
CA GLY A 131 24.73 6.90 2.30
C GLY A 131 24.92 7.82 1.10
N ASN A 132 24.89 7.26 -0.12
CA ASN A 132 25.24 8.00 -1.34
C ASN A 132 24.43 7.63 -2.58
N GLY A 133 23.46 6.72 -2.48
CA GLY A 133 22.57 6.29 -3.56
C GLY A 133 23.23 5.39 -4.61
N LYS A 134 24.48 4.96 -4.41
CA LYS A 134 25.16 4.10 -5.38
C LYS A 134 24.49 2.73 -5.45
N ILE A 135 24.13 2.29 -6.67
CA ILE A 135 23.64 0.95 -6.93
C ILE A 135 24.81 -0.02 -6.75
N ARG A 136 24.71 -0.94 -5.80
CA ARG A 136 25.71 -1.99 -5.53
C ARG A 136 25.57 -3.14 -6.50
N TRP A 137 24.33 -3.53 -6.78
CA TRP A 137 23.99 -4.53 -7.78
C TRP A 137 22.53 -4.38 -8.24
N THR A 138 22.24 -4.98 -9.38
CA THR A 138 20.88 -5.04 -9.95
C THR A 138 20.60 -6.47 -10.39
N TYR A 139 19.43 -6.99 -10.00
CA TYR A 139 18.82 -8.18 -10.58
C TYR A 139 17.73 -7.73 -11.57
N ARG A 140 17.56 -8.48 -12.67
CA ARG A 140 16.49 -8.25 -13.66
C ARG A 140 15.65 -9.51 -13.78
N GLY A 141 14.40 -9.42 -13.30
CA GLY A 141 13.41 -10.48 -13.33
C GLY A 141 12.34 -10.29 -14.38
N LYS A 142 11.25 -11.01 -14.22
CA LYS A 142 10.02 -10.87 -15.02
C LYS A 142 8.90 -10.36 -14.10
N GLY A 143 8.08 -9.43 -14.63
CA GLY A 143 6.97 -8.82 -13.92
C GLY A 143 7.41 -7.77 -12.90
N ALA A 144 6.54 -6.81 -12.62
CA ALA A 144 6.77 -5.74 -11.67
C ALA A 144 7.08 -6.27 -10.26
N ILE A 145 7.98 -5.58 -9.56
CA ILE A 145 8.36 -5.90 -8.17
C ILE A 145 7.93 -4.72 -7.30
N GLU A 146 6.73 -4.81 -6.75
CA GLU A 146 6.09 -3.74 -5.96
C GLU A 146 6.01 -4.10 -4.47
N ARG A 147 6.00 -5.40 -4.13
CA ARG A 147 5.97 -5.84 -2.75
C ARG A 147 7.35 -5.79 -2.11
N PRO A 148 7.44 -5.55 -0.79
CA PRO A 148 8.71 -5.51 -0.10
C PRO A 148 9.43 -6.86 -0.16
N ALA A 149 10.75 -6.80 -0.31
CA ALA A 149 11.57 -8.00 -0.21
C ALA A 149 11.64 -8.51 1.23
N GLU A 150 11.74 -9.82 1.38
CA GLU A 150 11.99 -10.45 2.68
C GLU A 150 13.48 -10.76 2.84
N ILE A 151 14.08 -10.33 3.94
CA ILE A 151 15.53 -10.42 4.20
C ILE A 151 15.82 -11.59 5.13
N GLY A 152 16.49 -12.61 4.62
CA GLY A 152 17.02 -13.69 5.41
C GLY A 152 18.50 -13.51 5.75
N SER A 153 19.08 -14.44 6.52
CA SER A 153 20.52 -14.43 6.85
C SER A 153 21.40 -14.58 5.62
N ASP A 154 21.04 -15.48 4.71
CA ASP A 154 21.88 -15.88 3.58
C ASP A 154 21.30 -15.49 2.23
N LEU A 155 20.01 -15.24 2.15
CA LEU A 155 19.26 -14.94 0.94
C LEU A 155 18.30 -13.76 1.16
N VAL A 156 18.03 -13.02 0.09
CA VAL A 156 16.92 -12.08 0.00
C VAL A 156 15.88 -12.65 -0.97
N TYR A 157 14.60 -12.58 -0.59
CA TYR A 157 13.50 -13.16 -1.34
C TYR A 157 12.62 -12.06 -1.92
N VAL A 158 12.30 -12.20 -3.19
CA VAL A 158 11.59 -11.19 -3.98
C VAL A 158 10.42 -11.84 -4.68
N GLY A 159 9.22 -11.33 -4.45
CA GLY A 159 8.03 -11.68 -5.22
C GLY A 159 7.85 -10.74 -6.40
N SER A 160 7.20 -11.20 -7.47
CA SER A 160 6.86 -10.36 -8.62
C SER A 160 5.46 -10.66 -9.16
N ALA A 161 4.90 -9.69 -9.90
CA ALA A 161 3.60 -9.78 -10.56
C ALA A 161 3.50 -10.87 -11.65
N ALA A 162 4.58 -11.62 -11.89
CA ALA A 162 4.59 -12.79 -12.75
C ALA A 162 4.35 -14.12 -11.98
N ASP A 163 3.74 -14.06 -10.79
CA ASP A 163 3.52 -15.20 -9.90
C ASP A 163 4.80 -15.98 -9.59
N ARG A 164 5.87 -15.23 -9.35
CA ARG A 164 7.21 -15.78 -9.17
C ARG A 164 7.84 -15.26 -7.87
N VAL A 165 8.52 -16.17 -7.18
CA VAL A 165 9.42 -15.86 -6.08
C VAL A 165 10.84 -16.24 -6.45
N VAL A 166 11.77 -15.33 -6.20
CA VAL A 166 13.20 -15.51 -6.49
C VAL A 166 13.99 -15.32 -5.22
N ALA A 167 14.98 -16.16 -5.00
CA ALA A 167 15.98 -16.00 -3.95
C ALA A 167 17.32 -15.57 -4.54
N LEU A 168 17.89 -14.49 -3.98
CA LEU A 168 19.13 -13.89 -4.45
C LEU A 168 20.17 -13.85 -3.33
N GLU A 169 21.45 -13.89 -3.68
CA GLU A 169 22.54 -13.58 -2.76
C GLU A 169 22.50 -12.10 -2.38
N PRO A 170 22.38 -11.76 -1.09
CA PRO A 170 22.21 -10.35 -0.69
C PRO A 170 23.38 -9.45 -1.08
N GLY A 171 24.61 -9.97 -1.05
CA GLY A 171 25.81 -9.19 -1.35
C GLY A 171 26.08 -8.92 -2.84
N THR A 172 25.53 -9.74 -3.73
CA THR A 172 25.87 -9.73 -5.17
C THR A 172 24.68 -9.67 -6.11
N GLY A 173 23.46 -9.91 -5.60
CA GLY A 173 22.27 -10.06 -6.42
C GLY A 173 22.24 -11.34 -7.27
N LYS A 174 23.19 -12.27 -7.05
CA LYS A 174 23.25 -13.50 -7.82
C LYS A 174 22.08 -14.41 -7.51
N TRP A 175 21.41 -14.88 -8.56
CA TRP A 175 20.32 -15.82 -8.48
C TRP A 175 20.75 -17.16 -7.83
N ARG A 176 19.89 -17.69 -6.98
CA ARG A 176 20.08 -18.98 -6.29
C ARG A 176 19.03 -19.99 -6.68
N TRP A 177 17.76 -19.65 -6.52
CA TRP A 177 16.61 -20.46 -6.89
C TRP A 177 15.40 -19.59 -7.19
N GLN A 178 14.40 -20.16 -7.84
CA GLN A 178 13.09 -19.55 -8.05
C GLN A 178 11.99 -20.60 -7.92
N TYR A 179 10.82 -20.15 -7.56
CA TYR A 179 9.57 -20.89 -7.61
C TYR A 179 8.54 -20.04 -8.34
N GLU A 180 7.76 -20.65 -9.22
CA GLU A 180 6.71 -19.98 -9.99
C GLU A 180 5.49 -20.87 -10.10
N ARG A 181 4.32 -20.21 -10.24
CA ARG A 181 3.06 -20.88 -10.54
C ARG A 181 2.48 -20.32 -11.82
N ASP A 182 1.66 -21.14 -12.48
CA ASP A 182 0.96 -20.70 -13.68
C ASP A 182 -0.11 -19.67 -13.30
N MET A 183 -0.10 -18.54 -13.99
CA MET A 183 -1.15 -17.55 -13.83
C MET A 183 -2.47 -18.11 -14.34
N PRO A 184 -3.58 -17.98 -13.59
CA PRO A 184 -4.86 -18.48 -14.03
C PRO A 184 -5.33 -17.78 -15.32
N GLU A 185 -5.92 -18.55 -16.24
CA GLU A 185 -6.62 -18.01 -17.40
C GLU A 185 -7.93 -17.37 -16.92
N GLY A 186 -8.00 -16.06 -16.76
CA GLY A 186 -9.21 -15.37 -16.32
C GLY A 186 -8.96 -14.00 -15.71
N PHE A 187 -10.00 -13.47 -15.05
CA PHE A 187 -9.90 -12.22 -14.31
C PHE A 187 -9.20 -12.44 -12.98
N THR A 188 -7.98 -11.96 -12.85
CA THR A 188 -7.27 -11.81 -11.57
C THR A 188 -7.31 -10.34 -11.17
N ILE A 189 -7.18 -10.05 -9.88
CA ILE A 189 -7.09 -8.67 -9.38
C ILE A 189 -5.68 -8.09 -9.59
N HIS A 190 -4.78 -8.86 -10.19
CA HIS A 190 -3.35 -8.52 -10.36
C HIS A 190 -2.61 -8.27 -9.04
N GLY A 191 -3.11 -8.83 -7.93
CA GLY A 191 -2.43 -8.82 -6.66
C GLY A 191 -1.50 -10.03 -6.52
N TYR A 192 -0.36 -9.84 -5.91
CA TYR A 192 0.51 -10.92 -5.44
C TYR A 192 1.03 -10.58 -4.04
N ALA A 193 1.28 -11.63 -3.24
CA ALA A 193 1.74 -11.48 -1.88
C ALA A 193 3.24 -11.20 -1.78
N GLY A 194 3.65 -10.42 -0.80
CA GLY A 194 5.05 -10.37 -0.38
C GLY A 194 5.48 -11.68 0.26
N PRO A 195 6.66 -12.23 -0.04
CA PRO A 195 7.19 -13.40 0.66
C PRO A 195 7.49 -13.06 2.12
N ARG A 196 7.28 -14.03 3.05
CA ARG A 196 7.56 -13.86 4.46
C ARG A 196 8.26 -15.09 5.04
N LEU A 197 9.33 -14.84 5.80
CA LEU A 197 10.07 -15.89 6.50
C LEU A 197 9.44 -16.23 7.85
N ARG A 198 9.29 -17.54 8.11
CA ARG A 198 8.99 -18.09 9.44
C ARG A 198 9.96 -19.25 9.72
N GLY A 199 11.03 -18.96 10.42
CA GLY A 199 12.12 -19.92 10.61
C GLY A 199 12.77 -20.31 9.28
N ALA A 200 12.74 -21.59 8.95
CA ALA A 200 13.29 -22.12 7.69
C ALA A 200 12.26 -22.15 6.53
N GLN A 201 11.06 -21.67 6.75
CA GLN A 201 9.98 -21.63 5.77
C GLN A 201 9.84 -20.24 5.18
N LEU A 202 9.69 -20.16 3.85
CA LEU A 202 9.26 -18.97 3.13
C LEU A 202 7.80 -19.16 2.72
N LEU A 203 6.93 -18.28 3.20
CA LEU A 203 5.49 -18.33 2.98
C LEU A 203 5.09 -17.26 1.96
N VAL A 204 4.28 -17.64 0.96
CA VAL A 204 3.88 -16.74 -0.10
C VAL A 204 2.54 -17.14 -0.71
N GLY A 205 1.71 -16.16 -1.05
CA GLY A 205 0.45 -16.33 -1.78
C GLY A 205 0.64 -16.11 -3.28
N PHE A 206 -0.23 -16.75 -4.09
CA PHE A 206 -0.22 -16.70 -5.54
C PHE A 206 -1.61 -16.39 -6.11
N ALA A 207 -1.65 -15.89 -7.34
CA ALA A 207 -2.89 -15.50 -8.01
C ALA A 207 -3.82 -16.68 -8.32
N ASP A 208 -3.30 -17.91 -8.37
CA ASP A 208 -4.09 -19.13 -8.57
C ASP A 208 -4.86 -19.59 -7.30
N GLY A 209 -4.83 -18.80 -6.22
CA GLY A 209 -5.51 -19.07 -4.98
C GLY A 209 -4.77 -20.01 -4.03
N TYR A 210 -3.51 -20.29 -4.29
CA TYR A 210 -2.69 -21.08 -3.38
C TYR A 210 -1.84 -20.23 -2.47
N PHE A 211 -1.75 -20.67 -1.24
CA PHE A 211 -0.77 -20.23 -0.27
C PHE A 211 0.25 -21.35 -0.07
N VAL A 212 1.53 -21.04 -0.27
CA VAL A 212 2.60 -22.03 -0.39
C VAL A 212 3.68 -21.77 0.64
N SER A 213 4.17 -22.84 1.26
CA SER A 213 5.37 -22.85 2.09
C SER A 213 6.50 -23.53 1.31
N LEU A 214 7.59 -22.79 1.20
CA LEU A 214 8.83 -23.23 0.55
C LEU A 214 9.93 -23.39 1.60
N ALA A 215 10.81 -24.34 1.41
CA ALA A 215 12.07 -24.37 2.13
C ALA A 215 12.91 -23.16 1.72
N ALA A 216 13.17 -22.22 2.64
CA ALA A 216 13.81 -20.96 2.35
C ALA A 216 15.18 -21.09 1.66
N ALA A 217 15.94 -22.16 1.99
CA ALA A 217 17.26 -22.41 1.42
C ALA A 217 17.25 -22.92 -0.02
N SER A 218 16.21 -23.70 -0.43
CA SER A 218 16.20 -24.42 -1.72
C SER A 218 15.04 -24.04 -2.64
N GLY A 219 13.96 -23.45 -2.11
CA GLY A 219 12.73 -23.21 -2.86
C GLY A 219 11.85 -24.45 -3.05
N GLU A 220 12.17 -25.57 -2.41
CA GLU A 220 11.35 -26.78 -2.46
C GLU A 220 10.04 -26.57 -1.70
N VAL A 221 8.91 -27.03 -2.27
CA VAL A 221 7.60 -26.95 -1.63
C VAL A 221 7.55 -27.87 -0.42
N THR A 222 7.29 -27.32 0.74
CA THR A 222 7.05 -28.10 1.97
C THR A 222 5.59 -28.43 2.14
N TRP A 223 4.71 -27.51 1.81
CA TRP A 223 3.27 -27.71 1.68
C TRP A 223 2.65 -26.60 0.80
N ALA A 224 1.48 -26.89 0.23
CA ALA A 224 0.68 -25.94 -0.52
C ALA A 224 -0.78 -26.09 -0.16
N LYS A 225 -1.49 -24.97 0.04
CA LYS A 225 -2.89 -24.95 0.45
C LYS A 225 -3.69 -24.04 -0.47
N SER A 226 -4.75 -24.57 -1.09
CA SER A 226 -5.73 -23.73 -1.77
C SER A 226 -6.59 -23.00 -0.74
N LEU A 227 -6.68 -21.68 -0.88
CA LEU A 227 -7.53 -20.79 -0.11
C LEU A 227 -8.72 -20.28 -0.95
N ALA A 228 -8.89 -20.82 -2.17
CA ALA A 228 -10.06 -20.56 -2.98
C ALA A 228 -11.32 -20.97 -2.19
N ALA A 229 -12.27 -20.03 -2.09
CA ALA A 229 -13.61 -20.35 -1.60
C ALA A 229 -14.36 -21.18 -2.67
N ALA A 230 -15.65 -21.43 -2.48
CA ALA A 230 -16.48 -22.13 -3.48
C ALA A 230 -16.69 -21.34 -4.79
N SER A 231 -15.96 -20.25 -5.00
CA SER A 231 -15.96 -19.41 -6.21
C SER A 231 -14.70 -19.68 -7.02
N ASP A 232 -14.84 -19.79 -8.33
CA ASP A 232 -13.73 -19.93 -9.28
C ASP A 232 -13.20 -18.55 -9.74
N GLN A 233 -13.73 -17.45 -9.21
CA GLN A 233 -13.34 -16.09 -9.59
C GLN A 233 -12.72 -15.34 -8.41
N PHE A 234 -11.69 -14.55 -8.69
CA PHE A 234 -11.00 -13.71 -7.72
C PHE A 234 -10.45 -14.51 -6.51
N VAL A 235 -9.78 -15.61 -6.83
CA VAL A 235 -9.24 -16.53 -5.82
C VAL A 235 -7.90 -16.09 -5.25
N ASP A 236 -7.33 -15.03 -5.81
CA ASP A 236 -5.98 -14.52 -5.52
C ASP A 236 -5.68 -14.49 -4.00
N VAL A 237 -4.51 -14.98 -3.64
CA VAL A 237 -3.92 -14.83 -2.31
C VAL A 237 -2.89 -13.72 -2.40
N ASP A 238 -3.34 -12.48 -2.32
CA ASP A 238 -2.57 -11.26 -2.50
C ASP A 238 -2.10 -10.62 -1.19
N SER A 239 -2.61 -11.10 -0.06
CA SER A 239 -2.17 -10.60 1.23
C SER A 239 -0.85 -11.20 1.67
N THR A 240 0.01 -10.34 2.21
CA THR A 240 1.25 -10.74 2.87
C THR A 240 0.94 -11.40 4.21
N ALA A 241 1.57 -12.55 4.50
CA ALA A 241 1.31 -13.32 5.71
C ALA A 241 1.68 -12.56 6.98
N ALA A 242 0.82 -12.60 8.00
CA ALA A 242 1.10 -12.17 9.35
C ALA A 242 1.29 -13.36 10.29
N PHE A 243 2.08 -13.19 11.34
CA PHE A 243 2.42 -14.27 12.25
C PHE A 243 1.93 -14.01 13.67
N GLY A 244 1.18 -14.97 14.20
CA GLY A 244 1.00 -15.14 15.62
C GLY A 244 2.07 -16.09 16.18
N GLU A 245 1.95 -16.45 17.45
CA GLU A 245 2.91 -17.34 18.14
C GLU A 245 3.00 -18.69 17.40
N ASP A 246 1.89 -19.35 17.19
CA ASP A 246 1.79 -20.68 16.55
C ASP A 246 0.85 -20.70 15.34
N THR A 247 0.48 -19.54 14.80
CA THR A 247 -0.52 -19.37 13.73
C THR A 247 0.03 -18.48 12.62
N THR A 248 -0.30 -18.80 11.38
CA THR A 248 -0.09 -17.93 10.22
C THR A 248 -1.43 -17.38 9.77
N TYR A 249 -1.53 -16.06 9.64
CA TYR A 249 -2.74 -15.38 9.12
C TYR A 249 -2.48 -14.91 7.70
N VAL A 250 -3.41 -15.18 6.82
CA VAL A 250 -3.34 -14.80 5.41
C VAL A 250 -4.76 -14.60 4.87
N ALA A 251 -4.94 -13.71 3.94
CA ALA A 251 -6.22 -13.50 3.29
C ALA A 251 -6.17 -13.85 1.81
N SER A 252 -7.31 -14.30 1.28
CA SER A 252 -7.57 -14.37 -0.15
C SER A 252 -8.78 -13.48 -0.45
N TYR A 253 -8.80 -12.88 -1.62
CA TYR A 253 -9.82 -11.89 -1.95
C TYR A 253 -11.25 -12.41 -1.78
N SER A 254 -11.59 -13.55 -2.40
CA SER A 254 -12.93 -14.17 -2.29
C SER A 254 -13.08 -15.05 -1.05
N GLY A 255 -11.98 -15.56 -0.51
CA GLY A 255 -11.97 -16.48 0.62
C GLY A 255 -12.08 -15.79 1.98
N GLY A 256 -11.61 -14.56 2.09
CA GLY A 256 -11.51 -13.83 3.35
C GLY A 256 -10.25 -14.17 4.15
N LEU A 257 -10.29 -13.95 5.46
CA LEU A 257 -9.16 -14.16 6.36
C LEU A 257 -9.09 -15.59 6.88
N TYR A 258 -7.93 -16.22 6.76
CA TYR A 258 -7.63 -17.55 7.26
C TYR A 258 -6.59 -17.54 8.38
N ALA A 259 -6.77 -18.42 9.34
CA ALA A 259 -5.73 -18.81 10.27
C ALA A 259 -5.28 -20.23 9.97
N LEU A 260 -4.00 -20.39 9.72
CA LEU A 260 -3.40 -21.65 9.29
C LEU A 260 -2.41 -22.17 10.35
N ASP A 261 -2.32 -23.50 10.45
CA ASP A 261 -1.20 -24.13 11.13
C ASP A 261 0.08 -23.97 10.26
N PRO A 262 1.16 -23.35 10.78
CA PRO A 262 2.34 -23.11 9.97
C PRO A 262 3.11 -24.38 9.56
N ARG A 263 2.84 -25.53 10.20
CA ARG A 263 3.56 -26.79 9.94
C ARG A 263 3.12 -27.46 8.67
N ASP A 264 1.79 -27.39 8.36
CA ASP A 264 1.17 -28.15 7.26
C ASP A 264 0.15 -27.34 6.43
N GLY A 265 -0.10 -26.06 6.78
CA GLY A 265 -1.07 -25.22 6.11
C GLY A 265 -2.53 -25.60 6.38
N SER A 266 -2.82 -26.46 7.37
CA SER A 266 -4.19 -26.81 7.73
C SER A 266 -4.95 -25.59 8.27
N VAL A 267 -6.21 -25.44 7.85
CA VAL A 267 -7.06 -24.32 8.27
C VAL A 267 -7.55 -24.55 9.69
N ARG A 268 -7.20 -23.66 10.61
CA ARG A 268 -7.71 -23.66 11.98
C ARG A 268 -9.08 -22.99 12.06
N TRP A 269 -9.22 -21.84 11.39
CA TRP A 269 -10.49 -21.13 11.21
C TRP A 269 -10.43 -20.22 9.98
N ARG A 270 -11.61 -19.78 9.55
CA ARG A 270 -11.80 -18.83 8.45
C ARG A 270 -12.84 -17.79 8.82
N LEU A 271 -12.57 -16.53 8.52
CA LEU A 271 -13.51 -15.43 8.60
C LEU A 271 -13.88 -14.97 7.18
N GLY A 272 -15.12 -15.23 6.75
CA GLY A 272 -15.60 -15.00 5.39
C GLY A 272 -15.93 -13.52 5.13
N ILE A 273 -14.94 -12.64 5.17
CA ILE A 273 -15.04 -11.23 4.80
C ILE A 273 -14.27 -11.05 3.50
N GLU A 274 -14.98 -10.73 2.41
CA GLU A 274 -14.35 -10.54 1.09
C GLU A 274 -13.48 -9.28 1.04
N GLY A 275 -12.41 -9.35 0.24
CA GLY A 275 -11.51 -8.22 -0.02
C GLY A 275 -10.62 -7.85 1.15
N VAL A 276 -10.38 -8.77 2.10
CA VAL A 276 -9.40 -8.54 3.17
C VAL A 276 -8.01 -8.40 2.54
N GLY A 277 -7.36 -7.27 2.80
CA GLY A 277 -5.97 -7.02 2.43
C GLY A 277 -4.98 -7.60 3.45
N ASP A 278 -3.81 -6.95 3.54
CA ASP A 278 -2.76 -7.36 4.48
C ASP A 278 -3.22 -7.26 5.93
N VAL A 279 -2.77 -8.21 6.73
CA VAL A 279 -3.14 -8.35 8.15
C VAL A 279 -1.96 -7.97 9.03
N THR A 280 -2.21 -7.22 10.08
CA THR A 280 -1.24 -6.93 11.13
C THR A 280 -1.61 -7.72 12.39
N ALA A 281 -0.69 -8.54 12.87
CA ALA A 281 -0.81 -9.24 14.14
C ALA A 281 0.08 -8.59 15.20
N ASP A 282 -0.52 -8.10 16.28
CA ASP A 282 0.20 -7.44 17.37
C ASP A 282 -0.46 -7.68 18.72
N ALA A 283 0.34 -8.04 19.72
CA ALA A 283 -0.05 -8.18 21.13
C ALA A 283 -1.40 -8.90 21.34
N GLY A 284 -1.62 -10.03 20.68
CA GLY A 284 -2.84 -10.82 20.80
C GLY A 284 -4.06 -10.18 20.13
N ARG A 285 -3.85 -9.35 19.13
CA ARG A 285 -4.88 -8.76 18.27
C ARG A 285 -4.49 -8.89 16.80
N LEU A 286 -5.51 -8.99 15.96
CA LEU A 286 -5.41 -8.92 14.51
C LEU A 286 -6.06 -7.62 14.06
N TYR A 287 -5.39 -6.88 13.21
CA TYR A 287 -5.93 -5.69 12.56
C TYR A 287 -5.85 -5.88 11.06
N PHE A 288 -6.95 -5.63 10.37
CA PHE A 288 -7.02 -5.78 8.92
C PHE A 288 -8.07 -4.85 8.33
N VAL A 289 -7.89 -4.54 7.06
CA VAL A 289 -8.80 -3.72 6.28
C VAL A 289 -9.50 -4.55 5.22
N ALA A 290 -10.78 -4.26 5.01
CA ALA A 290 -11.55 -4.78 3.90
C ALA A 290 -12.29 -3.60 3.26
N PRO A 291 -12.06 -3.25 1.98
CA PRO A 291 -12.53 -1.98 1.38
C PRO A 291 -14.03 -1.72 1.53
N ARG A 292 -14.85 -2.77 1.45
CA ARG A 292 -16.31 -2.67 1.64
C ARG A 292 -16.74 -2.53 3.10
N TYR A 293 -15.91 -2.98 4.03
CA TYR A 293 -16.31 -3.17 5.43
C TYR A 293 -15.49 -2.29 6.39
N GLY A 294 -14.41 -1.69 5.92
CA GLY A 294 -13.53 -0.81 6.70
C GLY A 294 -12.46 -1.55 7.49
N LEU A 295 -12.02 -0.92 8.56
CA LEU A 295 -11.00 -1.43 9.48
C LEU A 295 -11.64 -2.35 10.54
N HIS A 296 -10.97 -3.45 10.84
CA HIS A 296 -11.41 -4.43 11.82
C HIS A 296 -10.32 -4.70 12.85
N ALA A 297 -10.74 -4.97 14.09
CA ALA A 297 -9.92 -5.64 15.07
C ALA A 297 -10.56 -6.96 15.48
N ALA A 298 -9.77 -8.01 15.55
CA ALA A 298 -10.21 -9.33 15.97
C ALA A 298 -9.24 -9.97 16.98
N HIS A 299 -9.71 -10.95 17.70
CA HIS A 299 -8.88 -11.86 18.47
C HIS A 299 -8.17 -12.86 17.55
N PRO A 300 -7.08 -13.52 18.02
CA PRO A 300 -6.39 -14.57 17.28
C PRO A 300 -7.26 -15.78 16.89
N ASP A 301 -8.40 -15.98 17.57
CA ASP A 301 -9.40 -17.01 17.27
C ASP A 301 -10.41 -16.59 16.18
N GLY A 302 -10.27 -15.37 15.62
CA GLY A 302 -11.13 -14.82 14.56
C GLY A 302 -12.36 -14.07 15.06
N HIS A 303 -12.58 -13.96 16.39
CA HIS A 303 -13.71 -13.19 16.92
C HIS A 303 -13.49 -11.70 16.76
N VAL A 304 -14.36 -11.03 15.97
CA VAL A 304 -14.28 -9.58 15.72
C VAL A 304 -14.65 -8.81 16.99
N VAL A 305 -13.76 -7.93 17.43
CA VAL A 305 -13.91 -7.08 18.63
C VAL A 305 -14.63 -5.79 18.30
N TRP A 306 -14.18 -5.11 17.25
CA TRP A 306 -14.79 -3.89 16.74
C TRP A 306 -14.56 -3.75 15.23
N ARG A 307 -15.37 -2.90 14.61
CA ARG A 307 -15.25 -2.53 13.19
C ARG A 307 -15.51 -1.04 13.04
N GLN A 308 -14.67 -0.38 12.24
CA GLN A 308 -14.81 1.02 11.84
C GLN A 308 -15.03 1.12 10.33
N GLY A 309 -16.18 1.63 9.92
CA GLY A 309 -16.46 1.89 8.51
C GLY A 309 -15.57 3.01 7.96
N LEU A 310 -15.06 2.83 6.74
CA LEU A 310 -14.16 3.79 6.06
C LEU A 310 -14.63 3.95 4.61
N SER A 311 -15.86 4.43 4.43
CA SER A 311 -16.40 4.69 3.09
C SER A 311 -15.60 5.78 2.39
N GLU A 312 -15.34 5.59 1.07
CA GLU A 312 -14.68 6.56 0.19
C GLU A 312 -13.17 6.77 0.41
N ALA A 313 -12.52 5.98 1.28
CA ALA A 313 -11.08 6.09 1.53
C ALA A 313 -10.21 5.59 0.36
N GLY A 314 -10.78 4.88 -0.60
CA GLY A 314 -10.06 4.22 -1.69
C GLY A 314 -9.43 2.90 -1.22
N ASP A 315 -8.33 2.51 -1.85
CA ASP A 315 -7.55 1.35 -1.44
C ASP A 315 -6.80 1.68 -0.15
N LEU A 316 -6.86 0.75 0.79
CA LEU A 316 -6.31 0.94 2.13
C LEU A 316 -5.04 0.10 2.30
N THR A 317 -4.02 0.70 2.88
CA THR A 317 -2.81 -0.04 3.28
C THR A 317 -3.06 -0.83 4.57
N HIS A 318 -2.17 -1.78 4.87
CA HIS A 318 -2.23 -2.52 6.14
C HIS A 318 -2.08 -1.56 7.34
N PRO A 319 -2.80 -1.82 8.44
CA PRO A 319 -2.69 -1.01 9.64
C PRO A 319 -1.36 -1.22 10.34
N MET A 320 -0.62 -0.15 10.60
CA MET A 320 0.59 -0.14 11.43
C MET A 320 0.21 0.20 12.87
N VAL A 321 0.74 -0.55 13.83
CA VAL A 321 0.54 -0.27 15.26
C VAL A 321 1.63 0.67 15.77
N VAL A 322 1.23 1.83 16.30
CA VAL A 322 2.12 2.82 16.91
C VAL A 322 1.56 3.22 18.27
N GLY A 323 2.07 2.62 19.33
CA GLY A 323 1.54 2.83 20.67
C GLY A 323 0.05 2.48 20.80
N ASN A 324 -0.77 3.48 21.10
CA ASN A 324 -2.23 3.33 21.19
C ASN A 324 -2.96 3.61 19.87
N TYR A 325 -2.23 3.81 18.79
CA TYR A 325 -2.81 4.15 17.50
C TYR A 325 -2.65 3.02 16.48
N LEU A 326 -3.62 2.95 15.56
CA LEU A 326 -3.50 2.30 14.28
C LEU A 326 -3.35 3.38 13.22
N ILE A 327 -2.31 3.25 12.41
CA ILE A 327 -1.99 4.21 11.35
C ILE A 327 -1.97 3.46 10.02
N PHE A 328 -2.71 3.95 9.05
CA PHE A 328 -2.78 3.38 7.70
C PHE A 328 -3.18 4.45 6.70
N SER A 329 -2.93 4.18 5.44
CA SER A 329 -3.20 5.13 4.35
C SER A 329 -4.41 4.71 3.53
N GLY A 330 -5.06 5.69 2.90
CA GLY A 330 -6.11 5.49 1.92
C GLY A 330 -5.82 6.28 0.65
N SER A 331 -5.89 5.60 -0.49
CA SER A 331 -5.47 6.16 -1.80
C SER A 331 -6.27 7.39 -2.24
N ARG A 332 -7.46 7.62 -1.69
CA ARG A 332 -8.30 8.81 -1.97
C ARG A 332 -8.40 9.81 -0.83
N ALA A 333 -8.06 9.39 0.39
CA ALA A 333 -8.29 10.23 1.58
C ALA A 333 -6.98 10.78 2.17
N GLY A 334 -6.02 9.92 2.49
CA GLY A 334 -4.78 10.31 3.14
C GLY A 334 -4.37 9.35 4.25
N LEU A 335 -3.72 9.85 5.30
CA LEU A 335 -3.25 9.06 6.43
C LEU A 335 -4.26 9.11 7.57
N PHE A 336 -4.72 7.95 8.02
CA PHE A 336 -5.67 7.77 9.12
C PHE A 336 -4.94 7.47 10.42
N VAL A 337 -5.43 8.07 11.50
CA VAL A 337 -5.07 7.75 12.88
C VAL A 337 -6.32 7.31 13.62
N VAL A 338 -6.30 6.08 14.12
CA VAL A 338 -7.44 5.43 14.79
C VAL A 338 -7.00 4.97 16.17
N ASP A 339 -7.88 5.12 17.17
CA ASP A 339 -7.66 4.54 18.49
C ASP A 339 -7.66 3.00 18.40
N ARG A 340 -6.58 2.40 18.82
CA ARG A 340 -6.35 0.96 18.70
C ARG A 340 -7.34 0.12 19.52
N ALA A 341 -7.78 0.62 20.66
CA ALA A 341 -8.65 -0.13 21.58
C ALA A 341 -10.11 -0.10 21.15
N THR A 342 -10.56 1.03 20.64
CA THR A 342 -11.98 1.30 20.33
C THR A 342 -12.32 1.26 18.84
N GLY A 343 -11.34 1.49 17.97
CA GLY A 343 -11.56 1.69 16.54
C GLY A 343 -12.04 3.10 16.19
N GLU A 344 -12.07 4.03 17.15
CA GLU A 344 -12.50 5.41 16.92
C GLU A 344 -11.53 6.13 15.97
N LEU A 345 -12.05 6.73 14.90
CA LEU A 345 -11.28 7.58 14.02
C LEU A 345 -10.94 8.90 14.72
N LEU A 346 -9.65 9.14 14.96
CA LEU A 346 -9.17 10.32 15.71
C LEU A 346 -8.77 11.46 14.79
N GLU A 347 -8.07 11.17 13.69
CA GLU A 347 -7.58 12.19 12.77
C GLU A 347 -7.36 11.60 11.35
N ILE A 348 -7.50 12.46 10.35
CA ILE A 348 -7.11 12.18 8.96
C ILE A 348 -6.19 13.30 8.50
N PHE A 349 -4.95 12.97 8.17
CA PHE A 349 -4.06 13.88 7.46
C PHE A 349 -4.30 13.74 5.95
N ASN A 350 -4.87 14.79 5.35
CA ASN A 350 -5.17 14.82 3.93
C ASN A 350 -4.15 15.72 3.18
N PRO A 351 -3.22 15.15 2.39
CA PRO A 351 -2.26 15.93 1.61
C PRO A 351 -2.86 16.54 0.32
N GLY A 352 -4.14 16.29 0.04
CA GLY A 352 -4.89 16.83 -1.10
C GLY A 352 -5.21 15.82 -2.21
N GLN A 353 -4.41 14.78 -2.38
CA GLN A 353 -4.61 13.76 -3.43
C GLN A 353 -4.52 12.31 -2.93
N GLY A 354 -4.64 12.11 -1.62
CA GLY A 354 -4.55 10.79 -1.01
C GLY A 354 -3.13 10.29 -0.79
N VAL A 355 -3.04 9.08 -0.25
CA VAL A 355 -1.80 8.35 0.04
C VAL A 355 -2.02 6.88 -0.24
N CYS A 356 -1.33 6.32 -1.24
CA CYS A 356 -1.46 4.90 -1.60
C CYS A 356 -0.42 3.99 -0.93
N ALA A 357 0.64 4.54 -0.36
CA ALA A 357 1.70 3.79 0.30
C ALA A 357 1.58 3.81 1.83
N PRO A 358 2.06 2.77 2.54
CA PRO A 358 2.17 2.82 4.00
C PRO A 358 3.11 3.92 4.47
N ALA A 359 2.80 4.52 5.63
CA ALA A 359 3.72 5.43 6.29
C ALA A 359 4.91 4.71 6.89
N THR A 360 6.04 5.40 6.98
CA THR A 360 7.23 4.93 7.71
C THR A 360 7.24 5.55 9.11
N TRP A 361 7.36 4.73 10.15
CA TRP A 361 7.47 5.18 11.54
C TRP A 361 8.91 5.22 12.03
N ASP A 362 9.29 6.34 12.62
CA ASP A 362 10.56 6.50 13.34
C ASP A 362 10.28 6.65 14.85
N PRO A 363 10.51 5.58 15.63
CA PRO A 363 10.27 5.61 17.07
C PRO A 363 11.25 6.51 17.84
N ALA A 364 12.41 6.83 17.26
CA ALA A 364 13.41 7.66 17.92
C ALA A 364 13.02 9.15 17.96
N THR A 365 12.34 9.61 16.92
CA THR A 365 11.91 11.01 16.78
C THR A 365 10.41 11.21 16.93
N HIS A 366 9.62 10.13 17.08
CA HIS A 366 8.16 10.10 17.06
C HIS A 366 7.59 10.75 15.78
N ARG A 367 8.17 10.40 14.62
CA ARG A 367 7.77 10.91 13.31
C ARG A 367 7.24 9.84 12.39
N LEU A 368 6.25 10.22 11.64
CA LEU A 368 5.76 9.48 10.48
C LEU A 368 6.25 10.17 9.20
N TYR A 369 6.70 9.38 8.25
CA TYR A 369 7.07 9.87 6.92
C TYR A 369 6.09 9.30 5.90
N VAL A 370 5.53 10.18 5.07
CA VAL A 370 4.41 9.85 4.18
C VAL A 370 4.63 10.48 2.82
N LEU A 371 4.58 9.67 1.76
CA LEU A 371 4.57 10.13 0.38
C LEU A 371 3.12 10.24 -0.10
N SER A 372 2.70 11.43 -0.53
CA SER A 372 1.39 11.62 -1.16
C SER A 372 1.42 11.15 -2.61
N ASN A 373 0.25 10.80 -3.14
CA ASN A 373 0.10 10.40 -4.55
C ASN A 373 0.62 11.46 -5.53
N SER A 374 0.71 12.72 -5.11
CA SER A 374 1.23 13.82 -5.94
C SER A 374 2.73 14.07 -5.81
N GLY A 375 3.49 13.17 -5.17
CA GLY A 375 4.94 13.31 -5.01
C GLY A 375 5.39 14.29 -3.93
N SER A 376 4.49 14.74 -3.05
CA SER A 376 4.86 15.50 -1.86
C SER A 376 5.21 14.55 -0.72
N PHE A 377 6.41 14.66 -0.19
CA PHE A 377 6.90 13.87 0.93
C PHE A 377 6.86 14.68 2.21
N TYR A 378 6.24 14.13 3.24
CA TYR A 378 5.96 14.80 4.50
C TYR A 378 6.64 14.09 5.66
N ALA A 379 7.13 14.87 6.64
CA ALA A 379 7.36 14.39 7.99
C ALA A 379 6.28 14.95 8.90
N LEU A 380 5.63 14.07 9.65
CA LEU A 380 4.56 14.40 10.59
C LEU A 380 5.02 14.02 11.99
N ASN A 381 5.05 14.95 12.93
CA ASN A 381 5.24 14.62 14.34
C ASN A 381 3.94 14.00 14.86
N LEU A 382 4.05 12.86 15.54
CA LEU A 382 2.97 12.22 16.28
C LEU A 382 3.04 12.68 17.74
N ILE A 383 1.97 13.33 18.24
CA ILE A 383 1.91 13.96 19.57
C ILE A 383 1.09 13.12 20.55
#